data_516c276f564d762de3104d7417a3c485
#
_entry.id   516c276f564d762de3104d7417a3c485
#
_cell.length_a   1.000
_cell.length_b   1.000
_cell.length_c   1.000
_cell.angle_alpha   90.00
_cell.angle_beta   90.00
_cell.angle_gamma   90.00
#
_symmetry.space_group_name_H-M   'P 1'
#
loop_
_entity.id
_entity.type
_entity.pdbx_description
1 polymer ?
#
loop_
_entity_poly.entity_id
_entity_poly.type
_entity_poly.pdbx_seq_one_letter_code
_entity_poly.pdbx_strand_id
1 'polypeptide(L)' 'MEWQGEATAIARRRHGEHAVILTALTRELGLVSGIVPGGASVRRAAVLQPGNRLSLRWRA' A
#
# COMPACT_ATOMS: atom_id res chain seq x y z
N MET A 1 3.41 11.73 12.35
CA MET A 1 2.41 12.20 11.38
C MET A 1 1.59 11.02 10.89
N GLU A 2 0.32 11.22 10.78
CA GLU A 2 -0.60 10.16 10.37
C GLU A 2 -1.51 10.70 9.28
N TRP A 3 -1.76 9.87 8.27
CA TRP A 3 -2.63 10.24 7.15
C TRP A 3 -3.55 9.07 6.82
N GLN A 4 -4.78 9.40 6.48
CA GLN A 4 -5.75 8.39 6.07
C GLN A 4 -6.54 8.94 4.89
N GLY A 5 -6.72 8.10 3.87
CA GLY A 5 -7.45 8.52 2.70
C GLY A 5 -7.41 7.48 1.60
N GLU A 6 -7.93 7.85 0.45
CA GLU A 6 -7.93 6.97 -0.71
C GLU A 6 -6.63 7.10 -1.49
N ALA A 7 -6.19 5.98 -2.04
CA ALA A 7 -4.98 5.92 -2.83
C ALA A 7 -5.14 4.88 -3.92
N THR A 8 -4.32 5.00 -4.97
CA THR A 8 -4.27 4.03 -6.04
C THR A 8 -2.95 3.28 -5.94
N ALA A 9 -3.02 1.97 -5.83
CA ALA A 9 -1.81 1.16 -5.81
C ALA A 9 -1.08 1.27 -7.14
N ILE A 10 0.21 1.59 -7.09
CA ILE A 10 1.03 1.75 -8.29
C ILE A 10 1.96 0.56 -8.46
N ALA A 11 2.60 0.15 -7.38
CA ALA A 11 3.55 -0.95 -7.41
C ALA A 11 3.62 -1.60 -6.05
N ARG A 12 4.02 -2.84 -6.04
CA ARG A 12 4.26 -3.55 -4.79
C ARG A 12 5.46 -4.46 -4.95
N ARG A 13 6.18 -4.64 -3.86
CA ARG A 13 7.35 -5.49 -3.85
C ARG A 13 7.39 -6.27 -2.54
N ARG A 14 7.74 -7.53 -2.63
CA ARG A 14 7.82 -8.37 -1.46
C ARG A 14 8.93 -7.89 -0.52
N HIS A 15 8.63 -7.90 0.77
CA HIS A 15 9.56 -7.50 1.81
C HIS A 15 9.54 -8.56 2.90
N GLY A 16 10.57 -9.40 2.97
CA GLY A 16 10.57 -10.51 3.88
C GLY A 16 9.56 -11.57 3.47
N GLU A 17 9.07 -12.34 4.43
CA GLU A 17 8.20 -13.48 4.16
C GLU A 17 6.73 -13.12 4.10
N HIS A 18 6.31 -12.10 4.83
CA HIS A 18 4.89 -11.83 5.01
C HIS A 18 4.48 -10.42 4.62
N ALA A 19 5.41 -9.51 4.43
CA ALA A 19 5.10 -8.12 4.15
C ALA A 19 5.37 -7.75 2.71
N VAL A 20 4.80 -6.64 2.27
CA VAL A 20 5.13 -6.03 0.99
C VAL A 20 5.39 -4.54 1.21
N ILE A 21 6.22 -3.98 0.35
CA ILE A 21 6.36 -2.53 0.26
C ILE A 21 5.40 -2.08 -0.83
N LEU A 22 4.43 -1.28 -0.44
CA LEU A 22 3.43 -0.75 -1.35
C LEU A 22 3.77 0.69 -1.71
N THR A 23 3.78 0.97 -3.00
CA THR A 23 3.85 2.34 -3.50
C THR A 23 2.48 2.72 -4.01
N ALA A 24 1.95 3.81 -3.53
CA ALA A 24 0.61 4.25 -3.88
C ALA A 24 0.61 5.74 -4.19
N LEU A 25 -0.31 6.13 -5.04
CA LEU A 25 -0.50 7.54 -5.41
C LEU A 25 -1.69 8.07 -4.66
N THR A 26 -1.46 9.13 -3.90
CA THR A 26 -2.50 9.84 -3.17
C THR A 26 -2.69 11.21 -3.75
N ARG A 27 -3.89 11.77 -3.54
CA ARG A 27 -4.18 13.11 -4.01
C ARG A 27 -3.43 14.18 -3.21
N GLU A 28 -3.37 14.01 -1.88
CA GLU A 28 -2.79 15.02 -1.01
C GLU A 28 -1.29 14.90 -0.85
N LEU A 29 -0.77 13.67 -0.81
CA LEU A 29 0.63 13.42 -0.50
C LEU A 29 1.46 13.02 -1.71
N GLY A 30 0.83 12.86 -2.88
CA GLY A 30 1.54 12.34 -4.04
C GLY A 30 1.86 10.88 -3.86
N LEU A 31 3.03 10.46 -4.33
CA LEU A 31 3.50 9.08 -4.18
C LEU A 31 3.98 8.84 -2.77
N VAL A 32 3.50 7.78 -2.17
CA VAL A 32 3.95 7.34 -0.84
C VAL A 32 4.33 5.87 -0.93
N SER A 33 5.26 5.47 -0.08
CA SER A 33 5.66 4.07 0.03
C SER A 33 5.66 3.67 1.50
N GLY A 34 5.23 2.46 1.77
CA GLY A 34 5.22 1.96 3.13
C GLY A 34 5.16 0.45 3.17
N ILE A 35 5.49 -0.10 4.32
CA ILE A 35 5.45 -1.53 4.54
C ILE A 35 4.05 -1.91 4.99
N VAL A 36 3.47 -2.93 4.33
CA VAL A 36 2.17 -3.49 4.69
C VAL A 36 2.41 -4.85 5.31
N PRO A 37 2.36 -4.97 6.64
CA PRO A 37 2.54 -6.27 7.29
C PRO A 37 1.43 -7.21 6.85
N GLY A 38 1.79 -8.45 6.53
CA GLY A 38 0.82 -9.43 6.06
C GLY A 38 0.35 -9.21 4.64
N GLY A 39 0.93 -8.24 3.93
CA GLY A 39 0.52 -7.91 2.56
C GLY A 39 0.82 -9.00 1.55
N ALA A 40 1.67 -9.95 1.89
CA ALA A 40 2.01 -11.05 0.99
C ALA A 40 0.98 -12.18 0.99
N SER A 41 -0.02 -12.14 1.87
CA SER A 41 -1.07 -13.16 1.86
C SER A 41 -1.90 -13.06 0.59
N VAL A 42 -2.48 -14.18 0.18
CA VAL A 42 -3.28 -14.23 -1.05
C VAL A 42 -4.41 -13.21 -1.00
N ARG A 43 -5.07 -13.13 0.15
CA ARG A 43 -6.19 -12.20 0.33
C ARG A 43 -5.76 -10.75 0.16
N ARG A 44 -4.67 -10.36 0.81
CA ARG A 44 -4.19 -8.99 0.75
C ARG A 44 -3.55 -8.67 -0.58
N ALA A 45 -2.91 -9.64 -1.19
CA ALA A 45 -2.28 -9.44 -2.49
C ALA A 45 -3.30 -9.01 -3.54
N ALA A 46 -4.50 -9.57 -3.49
CA ALA A 46 -5.56 -9.20 -4.43
C ALA A 46 -5.97 -7.74 -4.25
N VAL A 47 -6.05 -7.28 -3.00
CA VAL A 47 -6.43 -5.89 -2.69
C VAL A 47 -5.34 -4.92 -3.12
N LEU A 48 -4.07 -5.32 -2.93
CA LEU A 48 -2.94 -4.44 -3.18
C LEU A 48 -2.44 -4.47 -4.62
N GLN A 49 -3.20 -5.08 -5.52
CA GLN A 49 -2.79 -5.17 -6.92
C GLN A 49 -2.65 -3.79 -7.55
N PRO A 50 -1.59 -3.56 -8.33
CA PRO A 50 -1.43 -2.27 -9.03
C PRO A 50 -2.66 -1.93 -9.85
N GLY A 51 -3.07 -0.66 -9.76
CA GLY A 51 -4.28 -0.18 -10.41
C GLY A 51 -5.50 -0.16 -9.52
N ASN A 52 -5.49 -0.89 -8.42
CA ASN A 52 -6.62 -0.89 -7.50
C ASN A 52 -6.63 0.36 -6.64
N ARG A 53 -7.85 0.84 -6.40
CA ARG A 53 -8.06 1.96 -5.50
C ARG A 53 -8.38 1.41 -4.12
N LEU A 54 -7.73 1.96 -3.09
CA LEU A 54 -7.91 1.46 -1.73
C LEU A 54 -7.87 2.58 -0.72
N SER A 55 -8.34 2.27 0.47
CA SER A 55 -8.22 3.17 1.62
C SER A 55 -6.94 2.81 2.35
N LEU A 56 -6.13 3.82 2.60
CA LEU A 56 -4.87 3.64 3.30
C LEU A 56 -4.82 4.46 4.56
N ARG A 57 -4.18 3.90 5.57
CA ARG A 57 -3.73 4.63 6.72
C ARG A 57 -2.21 4.57 6.74
N TRP A 58 -1.60 5.72 6.70
CA TRP A 58 -0.15 5.82 6.66
C TRP A 58 0.35 6.55 7.89
N ARG A 59 1.32 5.95 8.55
CA ARG A 59 1.91 6.51 9.76
C ARG A 59 3.41 6.61 9.57
N ALA A 60 3.94 7.77 9.86
CA ALA A 60 5.37 8.01 9.80
C ALA A 60 5.89 8.45 11.17
#